data_932a0100da8ba0617010eaa0cd42e8c9
#
_entry.id   932a0100da8ba0617010eaa0cd42e8c9
#
_cell.length_a   1.000
_cell.length_b   1.000
_cell.length_c   1.000
_cell.angle_alpha   90.00
_cell.angle_beta   90.00
_cell.angle_gamma   90.00
#
_symmetry.space_group_name_H-M   'P 1'
#
loop_
_entity.id
_entity.type
_entity.pdbx_description
1 polymer ?
#
loop_
_entity_poly.entity_id
_entity_poly.type
_entity_poly.pdbx_seq_one_letter_code
_entity_poly.pdbx_strand_id
1 'polypeptide(L)'
;DSMSKDEQFATFAKQGIPLPLVEIRIMGDDGLAPWDGNSMGELQVRGPWIADSYYNPDDPVFSWTEDGWFRTGDVVTVDKEGYVKITDRTKDLIKSGGEWISSVDVENALMGHPQIKEAAVIAMPHEKWVERPLACVVLEENAALSPDEVREFLSQKFAKWWLPDAVEFIDKVPRTSTGKFQKIALRERFS
;
A
#
# COMPACT_ATOMS: atom_id res chain seq x y z
N ASP A 1 -13.74 -25.68 10.94
CA ASP A 1 -12.51 -26.06 11.70
C ASP A 1 -11.53 -26.92 10.88
N SER A 2 -11.41 -26.68 9.57
CA SER A 2 -10.50 -27.43 8.68
C SER A 2 -9.35 -26.60 8.12
N MET A 3 -9.23 -25.33 8.53
CA MET A 3 -8.14 -24.47 8.07
C MET A 3 -6.82 -24.81 8.77
N SER A 4 -5.75 -24.90 8.00
CA SER A 4 -4.39 -24.99 8.55
C SER A 4 -4.06 -23.73 9.37
N LYS A 5 -3.01 -23.79 10.21
CA LYS A 5 -2.56 -22.62 10.97
C LYS A 5 -2.16 -21.44 10.06
N ASP A 6 -1.52 -21.74 8.94
CA ASP A 6 -1.08 -20.71 8.00
C ASP A 6 -2.27 -20.02 7.31
N GLU A 7 -3.31 -20.77 6.92
CA GLU A 7 -4.57 -20.22 6.41
C GLU A 7 -5.28 -19.35 7.46
N GLN A 8 -5.28 -19.78 8.73
CA GLN A 8 -5.85 -18.99 9.82
C GLN A 8 -5.09 -17.67 9.99
N PHE A 9 -3.75 -17.69 10.01
CA PHE A 9 -2.94 -16.47 10.10
C PHE A 9 -3.14 -15.55 8.89
N ALA A 10 -3.21 -16.10 7.68
CA ALA A 10 -3.50 -15.34 6.47
C ALA A 10 -4.88 -14.67 6.53
N THR A 11 -5.87 -15.32 7.13
CA THR A 11 -7.21 -14.75 7.32
C THR A 11 -7.21 -13.67 8.39
N PHE A 12 -6.53 -13.88 9.53
CA PHE A 12 -6.43 -12.89 10.60
C PHE A 12 -5.63 -11.64 10.21
N ALA A 13 -4.76 -11.75 9.21
CA ALA A 13 -4.03 -10.60 8.66
C ALA A 13 -4.92 -9.66 7.82
N LYS A 14 -6.16 -10.07 7.47
CA LYS A 14 -7.13 -9.25 6.74
C LYS A 14 -7.98 -8.43 7.71
N GLN A 15 -8.59 -7.35 7.22
CA GLN A 15 -9.44 -6.46 8.02
C GLN A 15 -10.82 -7.04 8.33
N GLY A 16 -11.20 -8.13 7.69
CA GLY A 16 -12.49 -8.79 7.87
C GLY A 16 -13.46 -8.52 6.72
N ILE A 17 -14.73 -8.80 6.97
CA ILE A 17 -15.83 -8.59 6.01
C ILE A 17 -16.62 -7.32 6.36
N PRO A 18 -17.34 -6.71 5.42
CA PRO A 18 -18.19 -5.54 5.68
C PRO A 18 -19.24 -5.82 6.74
N LEU A 19 -19.54 -4.82 7.55
CA LEU A 19 -20.68 -4.88 8.48
C LEU A 19 -22.02 -4.99 7.73
N PRO A 20 -23.07 -5.57 8.34
CA PRO A 20 -24.40 -5.55 7.76
C PRO A 20 -24.82 -4.13 7.35
N LEU A 21 -25.44 -4.01 6.17
CA LEU A 21 -25.87 -2.75 5.55
C LEU A 21 -24.74 -1.85 5.06
N VAL A 22 -23.48 -2.26 5.11
CA VAL A 22 -22.38 -1.58 4.43
C VAL A 22 -22.11 -2.28 3.10
N GLU A 23 -22.28 -1.55 2.03
CA GLU A 23 -21.88 -1.97 0.69
C GLU A 23 -20.42 -1.55 0.45
N ILE A 24 -19.66 -2.39 -0.22
CA ILE A 24 -18.30 -2.10 -0.66
C ILE A 24 -18.16 -2.36 -2.15
N ARG A 25 -17.31 -1.57 -2.80
CA ARG A 25 -16.78 -1.84 -4.13
C ARG A 25 -15.31 -1.47 -4.20
N ILE A 26 -14.58 -2.10 -5.09
CA ILE A 26 -13.17 -1.78 -5.35
C ILE A 26 -13.03 -1.26 -6.78
N MET A 27 -12.42 -0.07 -6.93
CA MET A 27 -12.29 0.62 -8.20
C MET A 27 -10.83 0.64 -8.64
N GLY A 28 -10.53 -0.13 -9.69
CA GLY A 28 -9.25 -0.08 -10.40
C GLY A 28 -9.25 1.00 -11.49
N ASP A 29 -8.17 1.09 -12.23
CA ASP A 29 -8.05 2.08 -13.33
C ASP A 29 -9.05 1.79 -14.47
N ASP A 30 -9.41 0.53 -14.72
CA ASP A 30 -10.35 0.09 -15.76
C ASP A 30 -11.80 -0.07 -15.27
N GLY A 31 -12.11 0.33 -14.06
CA GLY A 31 -13.44 0.19 -13.44
C GLY A 31 -13.47 -0.75 -12.26
N LEU A 32 -14.59 -1.47 -12.08
CA LEU A 32 -14.76 -2.39 -10.93
C LEU A 32 -13.77 -3.55 -10.99
N ALA A 33 -12.94 -3.68 -9.95
CA ALA A 33 -12.03 -4.80 -9.79
C ALA A 33 -12.77 -6.04 -9.24
N PRO A 34 -12.41 -7.26 -9.69
CA PRO A 34 -13.03 -8.50 -9.21
C PRO A 34 -12.58 -8.82 -7.77
N TRP A 35 -13.42 -9.56 -7.06
CA TRP A 35 -13.12 -10.10 -5.72
C TRP A 35 -12.40 -11.45 -5.86
N ASP A 36 -11.16 -11.40 -6.28
CA ASP A 36 -10.31 -12.59 -6.52
C ASP A 36 -9.15 -12.72 -5.53
N GLY A 37 -9.04 -11.77 -4.58
CA GLY A 37 -7.98 -11.69 -3.59
C GLY A 37 -6.66 -11.10 -4.10
N ASN A 38 -6.56 -10.76 -5.39
CA ASN A 38 -5.34 -10.29 -6.02
C ASN A 38 -5.50 -8.92 -6.70
N SER A 39 -6.64 -8.71 -7.37
CA SER A 39 -6.91 -7.45 -8.07
C SER A 39 -7.07 -6.31 -7.09
N MET A 40 -6.21 -5.30 -7.23
CA MET A 40 -6.21 -4.11 -6.38
C MET A 40 -7.16 -3.04 -6.91
N GLY A 41 -7.78 -2.28 -5.99
CA GLY A 41 -8.55 -1.10 -6.33
C GLY A 41 -8.78 -0.21 -5.10
N GLU A 42 -9.19 1.04 -5.34
CA GLU A 42 -9.61 1.94 -4.27
C GLU A 42 -10.89 1.42 -3.63
N LEU A 43 -10.87 1.25 -2.32
CA LEU A 43 -12.05 0.89 -1.55
C LEU A 43 -13.04 2.06 -1.52
N GLN A 44 -14.24 1.79 -2.01
CA GLN A 44 -15.37 2.71 -1.90
C GLN A 44 -16.48 2.05 -1.10
N VAL A 45 -17.08 2.80 -0.18
CA VAL A 45 -18.08 2.29 0.75
C VAL A 45 -19.35 3.12 0.73
N ARG A 46 -20.49 2.47 1.01
CA ARG A 46 -21.80 3.12 1.12
C ARG A 46 -22.64 2.41 2.18
N GLY A 47 -23.42 3.17 2.93
CA GLY A 47 -24.36 2.60 3.91
C GLY A 47 -24.69 3.54 5.05
N PRO A 48 -25.63 3.16 5.91
CA PRO A 48 -26.13 4.02 6.99
C PRO A 48 -25.10 4.31 8.10
N TRP A 49 -23.98 3.56 8.11
CA TRP A 49 -22.88 3.73 9.07
C TRP A 49 -21.76 4.63 8.53
N ILE A 50 -21.88 5.04 7.25
CA ILE A 50 -20.87 5.88 6.59
C ILE A 50 -21.26 7.35 6.77
N ALA A 51 -20.28 8.20 7.10
CA ALA A 51 -20.53 9.63 7.22
C ALA A 51 -21.06 10.21 5.91
N ASP A 52 -22.01 11.14 6.01
CA ASP A 52 -22.62 11.81 4.87
C ASP A 52 -21.70 12.92 4.32
N SER A 53 -20.96 13.59 5.19
CA SER A 53 -20.04 14.67 4.81
C SER A 53 -18.94 14.88 5.86
N TYR A 54 -17.87 15.58 5.48
CA TYR A 54 -16.94 16.19 6.43
C TYR A 54 -17.50 17.47 7.02
N TYR A 55 -17.12 17.79 8.25
CA TYR A 55 -17.54 19.01 8.94
C TYR A 55 -17.06 20.28 8.23
N ASN A 56 -15.85 20.25 7.61
CA ASN A 56 -15.32 21.37 6.84
C ASN A 56 -15.44 21.08 5.34
N PRO A 57 -16.43 21.70 4.63
CA PRO A 57 -16.63 21.46 3.19
C PRO A 57 -15.58 22.12 2.29
N ASP A 58 -14.72 22.98 2.83
CA ASP A 58 -13.64 23.64 2.07
C ASP A 58 -12.40 22.74 1.86
N ASP A 59 -12.41 21.54 2.44
CA ASP A 59 -11.39 20.55 2.15
C ASP A 59 -11.66 19.96 0.75
N PRO A 60 -10.76 20.20 -0.24
CA PRO A 60 -10.95 19.76 -1.62
C PRO A 60 -10.86 18.25 -1.83
N VAL A 61 -10.77 17.45 -0.78
CA VAL A 61 -10.84 16.00 -0.86
C VAL A 61 -12.27 15.61 -1.25
N PHE A 62 -12.51 15.46 -2.54
CA PHE A 62 -13.73 14.85 -3.08
C PHE A 62 -13.82 13.41 -2.61
N SER A 63 -14.36 13.24 -1.41
CA SER A 63 -14.45 11.92 -0.78
C SER A 63 -15.69 11.15 -1.22
N TRP A 64 -16.59 11.75 -1.99
CA TRP A 64 -17.78 11.09 -2.53
C TRP A 64 -17.80 11.09 -4.05
N THR A 65 -18.26 9.99 -4.60
CA THR A 65 -18.55 9.87 -6.03
C THR A 65 -19.95 10.47 -6.33
N GLU A 66 -20.24 10.78 -7.60
CA GLU A 66 -21.55 11.30 -8.03
C GLU A 66 -22.69 10.32 -7.71
N ASP A 67 -22.42 9.03 -7.70
CA ASP A 67 -23.36 7.95 -7.37
C ASP A 67 -23.40 7.59 -5.86
N GLY A 68 -22.82 8.44 -5.00
CA GLY A 68 -23.00 8.41 -3.55
C GLY A 68 -22.11 7.41 -2.80
N TRP A 69 -20.96 7.03 -3.34
CA TRP A 69 -19.98 6.23 -2.64
C TRP A 69 -18.90 7.09 -1.98
N PHE A 70 -18.61 6.77 -0.74
CA PHE A 70 -17.48 7.38 -0.03
C PHE A 70 -16.16 6.73 -0.48
N ARG A 71 -15.21 7.55 -0.93
CA ARG A 71 -13.86 7.16 -1.30
C ARG A 71 -12.99 7.16 -0.05
N THR A 72 -12.53 5.97 0.36
CA THR A 72 -11.77 5.85 1.61
C THR A 72 -10.32 6.33 1.48
N GLY A 73 -9.79 6.35 0.26
CA GLY A 73 -8.37 6.58 -0.02
C GLY A 73 -7.48 5.39 0.35
N ASP A 74 -8.07 4.25 0.69
CA ASP A 74 -7.35 2.99 0.89
C ASP A 74 -7.43 2.13 -0.38
N VAL A 75 -6.33 1.49 -0.73
CA VAL A 75 -6.26 0.49 -1.79
C VAL A 75 -6.35 -0.90 -1.15
N VAL A 76 -7.22 -1.73 -1.67
CA VAL A 76 -7.51 -3.04 -1.10
C VAL A 76 -7.56 -4.13 -2.18
N THR A 77 -7.42 -5.37 -1.74
CA THR A 77 -7.95 -6.54 -2.43
C THR A 77 -9.11 -7.11 -1.64
N VAL A 78 -10.07 -7.76 -2.31
CA VAL A 78 -11.17 -8.50 -1.66
C VAL A 78 -11.18 -9.91 -2.21
N ASP A 79 -11.24 -10.91 -1.35
CA ASP A 79 -11.34 -12.29 -1.79
C ASP A 79 -12.78 -12.74 -2.05
N LYS A 80 -12.94 -13.97 -2.53
CA LYS A 80 -14.27 -14.55 -2.89
C LYS A 80 -15.20 -14.71 -1.69
N GLU A 81 -14.64 -14.79 -0.49
CA GLU A 81 -15.35 -14.87 0.78
C GLU A 81 -15.75 -13.49 1.32
N GLY A 82 -15.29 -12.40 0.65
CA GLY A 82 -15.57 -11.01 1.02
C GLY A 82 -14.61 -10.42 2.06
N TYR A 83 -13.50 -11.10 2.38
CA TYR A 83 -12.49 -10.51 3.26
C TYR A 83 -11.70 -9.43 2.56
N VAL A 84 -11.70 -8.26 3.18
CA VAL A 84 -10.95 -7.09 2.74
C VAL A 84 -9.52 -7.16 3.27
N LYS A 85 -8.53 -6.97 2.41
CA LYS A 85 -7.12 -6.76 2.78
C LYS A 85 -6.66 -5.39 2.30
N ILE A 86 -6.34 -4.48 3.23
CA ILE A 86 -5.72 -3.19 2.89
C ILE A 86 -4.29 -3.48 2.41
N THR A 87 -3.98 -3.03 1.20
CA THR A 87 -2.66 -3.21 0.57
C THR A 87 -1.83 -1.94 0.59
N ASP A 88 -2.48 -0.77 0.45
CA ASP A 88 -1.79 0.53 0.46
C ASP A 88 -2.78 1.69 0.67
N ARG A 89 -2.27 2.90 0.63
CA ARG A 89 -3.03 4.14 0.47
C ARG A 89 -2.98 4.61 -0.98
N THR A 90 -4.07 5.15 -1.49
CA THR A 90 -4.13 5.68 -2.87
C THR A 90 -2.98 6.66 -3.19
N LYS A 91 -2.60 7.50 -2.21
CA LYS A 91 -1.51 8.48 -2.33
C LYS A 91 -0.10 7.88 -2.24
N ASP A 92 0.04 6.66 -1.75
CA ASP A 92 1.33 5.99 -1.52
C ASP A 92 1.54 4.81 -2.49
N LEU A 93 0.47 4.38 -3.15
CA LEU A 93 0.50 3.38 -4.22
C LEU A 93 1.39 3.86 -5.38
N ILE A 94 2.20 2.97 -5.91
CA ILE A 94 3.11 3.27 -7.01
C ILE A 94 2.52 2.74 -8.31
N LYS A 95 2.27 3.63 -9.28
CA LYS A 95 1.70 3.28 -10.58
C LYS A 95 2.79 3.19 -11.63
N SER A 96 3.25 1.97 -11.91
CA SER A 96 4.37 1.71 -12.81
C SER A 96 3.93 0.98 -14.08
N GLY A 97 3.89 1.69 -15.20
CA GLY A 97 3.60 1.10 -16.51
C GLY A 97 2.22 0.46 -16.62
N GLY A 98 1.22 0.96 -15.90
CA GLY A 98 -0.13 0.39 -15.83
C GLY A 98 -0.31 -0.66 -14.73
N GLU A 99 0.74 -1.05 -14.03
CA GLU A 99 0.69 -1.97 -12.89
C GLU A 99 0.70 -1.22 -11.56
N TRP A 100 -0.03 -1.72 -10.60
CA TRP A 100 -0.08 -1.19 -9.24
C TRP A 100 0.90 -1.93 -8.34
N ILE A 101 1.81 -1.21 -7.71
CA ILE A 101 2.80 -1.74 -6.78
C ILE A 101 2.47 -1.24 -5.38
N SER A 102 2.22 -2.16 -4.45
CA SER A 102 2.03 -1.83 -3.04
C SER A 102 3.36 -1.44 -2.41
N SER A 103 3.48 -0.19 -1.97
CA SER A 103 4.63 0.28 -1.22
C SER A 103 4.76 -0.45 0.12
N VAL A 104 3.62 -0.77 0.75
CA VAL A 104 3.55 -1.47 2.04
C VAL A 104 4.04 -2.92 1.94
N ASP A 105 3.67 -3.64 0.88
CA ASP A 105 4.12 -5.03 0.70
C ASP A 105 5.63 -5.09 0.50
N VAL A 106 6.21 -4.14 -0.26
CA VAL A 106 7.67 -4.05 -0.45
C VAL A 106 8.37 -3.66 0.87
N GLU A 107 7.82 -2.69 1.63
CA GLU A 107 8.32 -2.30 2.96
C GLU A 107 8.34 -3.47 3.93
N ASN A 108 7.23 -4.21 4.02
CA ASN A 108 7.11 -5.38 4.88
C ASN A 108 8.12 -6.47 4.51
N ALA A 109 8.34 -6.69 3.21
CA ALA A 109 9.35 -7.63 2.76
C ALA A 109 10.76 -7.19 3.14
N LEU A 110 11.09 -5.90 2.96
CA LEU A 110 12.37 -5.32 3.36
C LEU A 110 12.61 -5.44 4.87
N MET A 111 11.62 -5.07 5.68
CA MET A 111 11.71 -5.18 7.14
C MET A 111 11.79 -6.63 7.64
N GLY A 112 11.50 -7.61 6.81
CA GLY A 112 11.77 -9.02 7.07
C GLY A 112 13.24 -9.43 6.88
N HIS A 113 14.10 -8.55 6.39
CA HIS A 113 15.54 -8.81 6.24
C HIS A 113 16.26 -8.54 7.58
N PRO A 114 17.15 -9.47 8.07
CA PRO A 114 17.75 -9.36 9.39
C PRO A 114 18.67 -8.15 9.60
N GLN A 115 19.13 -7.54 8.54
CA GLN A 115 20.01 -6.35 8.58
C GLN A 115 19.27 -5.04 8.33
N ILE A 116 17.96 -5.07 8.11
CA ILE A 116 17.14 -3.88 7.87
C ILE A 116 16.26 -3.61 9.09
N LYS A 117 16.45 -2.43 9.68
CA LYS A 117 15.71 -1.96 10.84
C LYS A 117 14.37 -1.34 10.45
N GLU A 118 14.37 -0.48 9.44
CA GLU A 118 13.20 0.20 8.90
C GLU A 118 13.33 0.36 7.39
N ALA A 119 12.21 0.33 6.70
CA ALA A 119 12.16 0.66 5.29
C ALA A 119 10.89 1.47 4.97
N ALA A 120 11.03 2.45 4.08
CA ALA A 120 9.92 3.15 3.46
C ALA A 120 10.11 3.16 1.95
N VAL A 121 9.03 2.91 1.22
CA VAL A 121 9.06 2.87 -0.25
C VAL A 121 8.16 3.98 -0.78
N ILE A 122 8.69 4.78 -1.70
CA ILE A 122 8.00 5.90 -2.32
C ILE A 122 8.00 5.79 -3.83
N ALA A 123 7.01 6.40 -4.46
CA ALA A 123 6.98 6.59 -5.90
C ALA A 123 7.95 7.72 -6.29
N MET A 124 8.75 7.46 -7.33
CA MET A 124 9.58 8.46 -8.01
C MET A 124 9.12 8.59 -9.45
N PRO A 125 9.02 9.82 -9.99
CA PRO A 125 8.69 10.04 -11.39
C PRO A 125 9.68 9.31 -12.32
N HIS A 126 9.15 8.69 -13.39
CA HIS A 126 9.97 8.00 -14.37
C HIS A 126 9.43 8.24 -15.79
N GLU A 127 10.30 8.67 -16.72
CA GLU A 127 9.91 9.08 -18.08
C GLU A 127 9.12 8.02 -18.85
N LYS A 128 9.48 6.74 -18.72
CA LYS A 128 8.85 5.64 -19.45
C LYS A 128 7.70 4.99 -18.70
N TRP A 129 7.79 4.86 -17.37
CA TRP A 129 6.91 4.04 -16.56
C TRP A 129 5.94 4.84 -15.69
N VAL A 130 5.92 6.17 -15.83
CA VAL A 130 5.20 7.15 -15.01
C VAL A 130 5.81 7.24 -13.63
N GLU A 131 5.87 6.14 -12.90
CA GLU A 131 6.51 6.05 -11.58
C GLU A 131 7.34 4.78 -11.45
N ARG A 132 8.37 4.84 -10.61
CA ARG A 132 9.14 3.67 -10.17
C ARG A 132 9.38 3.71 -8.66
N PRO A 133 9.47 2.54 -8.01
CA PRO A 133 9.76 2.49 -6.59
C PRO A 133 11.19 2.97 -6.27
N LEU A 134 11.29 3.78 -5.21
CA LEU A 134 12.54 4.10 -4.50
C LEU A 134 12.42 3.52 -3.08
N ALA A 135 13.35 2.68 -2.67
CA ALA A 135 13.42 2.17 -1.31
C ALA A 135 14.36 3.02 -0.45
N CYS A 136 13.83 3.61 0.61
CA CYS A 136 14.60 4.30 1.66
C CYS A 136 14.80 3.33 2.83
N VAL A 137 16.02 2.91 3.08
CA VAL A 137 16.35 1.81 4.01
C VAL A 137 17.19 2.32 5.17
N VAL A 138 16.81 1.96 6.39
CA VAL A 138 17.61 2.13 7.60
C VAL A 138 18.18 0.76 7.98
N LEU A 139 19.48 0.66 8.07
CA LEU A 139 20.16 -0.57 8.45
C LEU A 139 20.17 -0.75 9.98
N GLU A 140 20.30 -1.99 10.39
CA GLU A 140 20.64 -2.32 11.78
C GLU A 140 22.05 -1.85 12.13
N GLU A 141 22.34 -1.73 13.43
CA GLU A 141 23.64 -1.29 13.91
C GLU A 141 24.75 -2.26 13.45
N ASN A 142 25.81 -1.71 12.88
CA ASN A 142 26.92 -2.45 12.26
C ASN A 142 26.55 -3.35 11.04
N ALA A 143 25.37 -3.22 10.50
CA ALA A 143 24.99 -3.87 9.25
C ALA A 143 25.56 -3.14 8.03
N ALA A 144 25.82 -3.91 6.97
CA ALA A 144 26.21 -3.37 5.67
C ALA A 144 25.50 -4.15 4.57
N LEU A 145 24.79 -3.44 3.72
CA LEU A 145 24.13 -3.97 2.53
C LEU A 145 24.40 -3.04 1.35
N SER A 146 24.58 -3.62 0.19
CA SER A 146 24.57 -2.88 -1.07
C SER A 146 23.14 -2.76 -1.64
N PRO A 147 22.87 -1.79 -2.51
CA PRO A 147 21.60 -1.71 -3.22
C PRO A 147 21.26 -2.97 -4.02
N ASP A 148 22.26 -3.67 -4.56
CA ASP A 148 22.06 -4.89 -5.32
C ASP A 148 21.63 -6.07 -4.44
N GLU A 149 22.20 -6.22 -3.26
CA GLU A 149 21.79 -7.24 -2.28
C GLU A 149 20.35 -7.03 -1.81
N VAL A 150 19.94 -5.76 -1.62
CA VAL A 150 18.54 -5.42 -1.30
C VAL A 150 17.61 -5.82 -2.44
N ARG A 151 17.96 -5.52 -3.69
CA ARG A 151 17.17 -5.92 -4.87
C ARG A 151 17.13 -7.43 -5.06
N GLU A 152 18.24 -8.12 -4.85
CA GLU A 152 18.32 -9.59 -4.92
C GLU A 152 17.41 -10.23 -3.88
N PHE A 153 17.41 -9.75 -2.64
CA PHE A 153 16.51 -10.23 -1.59
C PHE A 153 15.02 -10.08 -1.98
N LEU A 154 14.64 -8.91 -2.52
CA LEU A 154 13.28 -8.67 -2.99
C LEU A 154 12.90 -9.53 -4.19
N SER A 155 13.85 -9.84 -5.09
CA SER A 155 13.61 -10.63 -6.30
C SER A 155 13.14 -12.07 -6.02
N GLN A 156 13.39 -12.56 -4.82
CA GLN A 156 12.91 -13.87 -4.36
C GLN A 156 11.41 -13.87 -4.05
N LYS A 157 10.80 -12.69 -3.85
CA LYS A 157 9.40 -12.54 -3.41
C LYS A 157 8.53 -11.82 -4.43
N PHE A 158 9.12 -10.95 -5.24
CA PHE A 158 8.39 -10.07 -6.15
C PHE A 158 8.84 -10.22 -7.60
N ALA A 159 7.92 -9.94 -8.51
CA ALA A 159 8.22 -9.84 -9.93
C ALA A 159 9.17 -8.66 -10.20
N LYS A 160 9.93 -8.73 -11.30
CA LYS A 160 10.97 -7.76 -11.63
C LYS A 160 10.51 -6.29 -11.65
N TRP A 161 9.28 -6.03 -12.06
CA TRP A 161 8.74 -4.67 -12.14
C TRP A 161 8.32 -4.09 -10.78
N TRP A 162 8.27 -4.90 -9.73
CA TRP A 162 8.06 -4.45 -8.34
C TRP A 162 9.35 -3.99 -7.68
N LEU A 163 10.51 -4.39 -8.22
CA LEU A 163 11.80 -4.10 -7.60
C LEU A 163 12.10 -2.61 -7.68
N PRO A 164 12.66 -2.02 -6.61
CA PRO A 164 13.07 -0.62 -6.62
C PRO A 164 14.16 -0.35 -7.66
N ASP A 165 14.00 0.72 -8.43
CA ASP A 165 15.04 1.18 -9.36
C ASP A 165 16.23 1.77 -8.60
N ALA A 166 15.98 2.37 -7.43
CA ALA A 166 17.01 2.89 -6.55
C ALA A 166 16.77 2.48 -5.09
N VAL A 167 17.85 2.35 -4.34
CA VAL A 167 17.87 2.10 -2.89
C VAL A 167 18.74 3.14 -2.24
N GLU A 168 18.16 3.91 -1.33
CA GLU A 168 18.84 4.95 -0.56
C GLU A 168 18.95 4.53 0.90
N PHE A 169 20.17 4.53 1.43
CA PHE A 169 20.41 4.29 2.84
C PHE A 169 20.34 5.59 3.61
N ILE A 170 19.46 5.61 4.64
CA ILE A 170 19.18 6.81 5.44
C ILE A 170 19.32 6.50 6.94
N ASP A 171 19.60 7.51 7.75
CA ASP A 171 19.75 7.33 9.21
C ASP A 171 18.44 6.99 9.90
N LYS A 172 17.32 7.54 9.42
CA LYS A 172 15.99 7.31 9.97
C LYS A 172 14.89 7.61 8.94
N VAL A 173 13.77 6.89 9.03
CA VAL A 173 12.54 7.24 8.31
C VAL A 173 11.86 8.41 9.01
N PRO A 174 11.53 9.52 8.32
CA PRO A 174 10.76 10.62 8.90
C PRO A 174 9.42 10.15 9.46
N ARG A 175 9.00 10.70 10.61
CA ARG A 175 7.75 10.33 11.28
C ARG A 175 6.91 11.57 11.61
N THR A 176 5.60 11.38 11.62
CA THR A 176 4.65 12.36 12.15
C THR A 176 4.76 12.43 13.67
N SER A 177 4.11 13.43 14.31
CA SER A 177 4.00 13.52 15.76
C SER A 177 3.34 12.30 16.42
N THR A 178 2.54 11.55 15.65
CA THR A 178 1.90 10.30 16.09
C THR A 178 2.72 9.04 15.82
N GLY A 179 3.97 9.18 15.32
CA GLY A 179 4.90 8.08 15.07
C GLY A 179 4.72 7.36 13.73
N LYS A 180 3.78 7.76 12.87
CA LYS A 180 3.58 7.17 11.54
C LYS A 180 4.64 7.66 10.55
N PHE A 181 5.04 6.82 9.60
CA PHE A 181 5.96 7.20 8.52
C PHE A 181 5.42 8.39 7.71
N GLN A 182 6.27 9.39 7.51
CA GLN A 182 5.96 10.60 6.76
C GLN A 182 6.57 10.52 5.36
N LYS A 183 5.97 9.73 4.47
CA LYS A 183 6.47 9.51 3.11
C LYS A 183 6.57 10.80 2.28
N ILE A 184 5.74 11.81 2.58
CA ILE A 184 5.79 13.11 1.90
C ILE A 184 7.17 13.78 2.06
N ALA A 185 7.76 13.72 3.26
CA ALA A 185 9.09 14.29 3.51
C ALA A 185 10.20 13.54 2.75
N LEU A 186 10.03 12.23 2.50
CA LEU A 186 10.96 11.47 1.66
C LEU A 186 10.80 11.85 0.19
N ARG A 187 9.57 12.03 -0.31
CA ARG A 187 9.34 12.50 -1.68
C ARG A 187 9.97 13.86 -1.91
N GLU A 188 9.77 14.83 -1.00
CA GLU A 188 10.38 16.16 -1.07
C GLU A 188 11.91 16.13 -1.05
N ARG A 189 12.52 15.15 -0.38
CA ARG A 189 13.97 15.01 -0.30
C ARG A 189 14.59 14.41 -1.56
N PHE A 190 13.88 13.52 -2.25
CA PHE A 190 14.41 12.72 -3.36
C PHE A 190 13.77 13.06 -4.72
N SER A 191 12.88 14.06 -4.79
CA SER A 191 12.24 14.57 -6.03
C SER A 191 13.18 15.47 -6.82
#